data_07135f2ea04eac72dd422e582fd34633
#
_entry.id   07135f2ea04eac72dd422e582fd34633
#
_cell.length_a   1.000
_cell.length_b   1.000
_cell.length_c   1.000
_cell.angle_alpha   90.00
_cell.angle_beta   90.00
_cell.angle_gamma   90.00
#
_symmetry.space_group_name_H-M   'P 1'
#
loop_
_entity.id
_entity.type
_entity.pdbx_description
1 polymer ?
#
loop_
_entity_poly.entity_id
_entity_poly.type
_entity_poly.pdbx_seq_one_letter_code
_entity_poly.pdbx_strand_id
1 'polypeptide(L)'
;MMDLLAGIMMMAPLDFVALAAVVLIGLPHGALDGAIAIHLGFSRSILIFIRFLLLYVAMAGLVIAAWVLAPALCLLGFLVISMIHFGAGDARHGTGWVRGAEVLAHGGLVVAGISQMHRPEVDVIFAYLTGGDTTLVWQGLNMLTVIVGVSLVICLGQALWYRRWRGTALELLSLIHI
;
A
#
# COMPACT_ATOMS: atom_id res chain seq x y z
N MET A 1 -19.27 -14.05 15.38
CA MET A 1 -19.40 -15.04 14.28
C MET A 1 -20.69 -14.84 13.49
N MET A 2 -21.86 -14.67 14.16
CA MET A 2 -23.12 -14.38 13.47
C MET A 2 -23.12 -13.04 12.74
N ASP A 3 -22.56 -11.98 13.34
CA ASP A 3 -22.51 -10.64 12.72
C ASP A 3 -21.59 -10.59 11.50
N LEU A 4 -20.51 -11.38 11.50
CA LEU A 4 -19.60 -11.49 10.35
C LEU A 4 -20.31 -12.21 9.16
N LEU A 5 -21.04 -13.29 9.44
CA LEU A 5 -21.81 -13.99 8.42
C LEU A 5 -22.95 -13.13 7.87
N ALA A 6 -23.64 -12.38 8.73
CA ALA A 6 -24.67 -11.43 8.31
C ALA A 6 -24.08 -10.33 7.42
N GLY A 7 -22.91 -9.79 7.77
CA GLY A 7 -22.19 -8.81 6.95
C GLY A 7 -21.84 -9.34 5.56
N ILE A 8 -21.31 -10.57 5.48
CA ILE A 8 -20.98 -11.22 4.20
C ILE A 8 -22.22 -11.46 3.34
N MET A 9 -23.35 -11.83 3.96
CA MET A 9 -24.62 -12.08 3.25
C MET A 9 -25.28 -10.79 2.74
N MET A 10 -24.93 -9.61 3.28
CA MET A 10 -25.42 -8.31 2.85
C MET A 10 -24.52 -7.61 1.83
N MET A 11 -23.36 -8.19 1.48
CA MET A 11 -22.45 -7.62 0.49
C MET A 11 -23.06 -7.66 -0.91
N ALA A 12 -22.88 -6.57 -1.67
CA ALA A 12 -23.22 -6.58 -3.09
C ALA A 12 -22.37 -7.65 -3.84
N PRO A 13 -22.90 -8.27 -4.90
CA PRO A 13 -22.17 -9.30 -5.65
C PRO A 13 -20.77 -8.83 -6.12
N LEU A 14 -20.62 -7.56 -6.47
CA LEU A 14 -19.34 -6.97 -6.87
C LEU A 14 -18.34 -6.88 -5.70
N ASP A 15 -18.81 -6.57 -4.49
CA ASP A 15 -17.96 -6.51 -3.30
C ASP A 15 -17.46 -7.90 -2.93
N PHE A 16 -18.30 -8.92 -3.08
CA PHE A 16 -17.89 -10.31 -2.87
C PHE A 16 -16.84 -10.77 -3.89
N VAL A 17 -17.00 -10.41 -5.16
CA VAL A 17 -16.00 -10.69 -6.21
C VAL A 17 -14.69 -9.95 -5.92
N ALA A 18 -14.75 -8.68 -5.52
CA ALA A 18 -13.59 -7.89 -5.15
C ALA A 18 -12.86 -8.51 -3.94
N LEU A 19 -13.60 -8.88 -2.88
CA LEU A 19 -13.02 -9.54 -1.71
C LEU A 19 -12.38 -10.88 -2.08
N ALA A 20 -13.07 -11.70 -2.89
CA ALA A 20 -12.51 -12.96 -3.36
C ALA A 20 -11.24 -12.76 -4.19
N ALA A 21 -11.19 -11.75 -5.05
CA ALA A 21 -10.01 -11.41 -5.83
C ALA A 21 -8.83 -10.98 -4.92
N VAL A 22 -9.08 -10.13 -3.92
CA VAL A 22 -8.06 -9.73 -2.94
C VAL A 22 -7.52 -10.93 -2.17
N VAL A 23 -8.39 -11.85 -1.73
CA VAL A 23 -7.98 -13.06 -1.02
C VAL A 23 -7.19 -14.00 -1.95
N LEU A 24 -7.67 -14.24 -3.17
CA LEU A 24 -7.01 -15.14 -4.13
C LEU A 24 -5.66 -14.61 -4.61
N ILE A 25 -5.49 -13.30 -4.71
CA ILE A 25 -4.22 -12.68 -5.10
C ILE A 25 -3.31 -12.49 -3.88
N GLY A 26 -3.86 -12.08 -2.74
CA GLY A 26 -3.11 -11.82 -1.52
C GLY A 26 -2.55 -13.07 -0.85
N LEU A 27 -3.31 -14.18 -0.82
CA LEU A 27 -2.83 -15.45 -0.26
C LEU A 27 -1.59 -16.00 -0.97
N PRO A 28 -1.54 -16.08 -2.34
CA PRO A 28 -0.32 -16.47 -3.02
C PRO A 28 0.86 -15.52 -2.78
N HIS A 29 0.59 -14.22 -2.59
CA HIS A 29 1.65 -13.24 -2.29
C HIS A 29 2.37 -13.58 -0.98
N GLY A 30 1.64 -13.87 0.10
CA GLY A 30 2.23 -14.33 1.36
C GLY A 30 2.84 -15.73 1.28
N ALA A 31 2.29 -16.62 0.45
CA ALA A 31 2.85 -17.97 0.26
C ALA A 31 4.21 -17.96 -0.47
N LEU A 32 4.49 -16.93 -1.26
CA LEU A 32 5.79 -16.75 -1.92
C LEU A 32 6.93 -16.49 -0.94
N ASP A 33 6.66 -15.99 0.27
CA ASP A 33 7.70 -15.75 1.28
C ASP A 33 8.45 -17.04 1.63
N GLY A 34 7.75 -18.17 1.70
CA GLY A 34 8.38 -19.49 1.90
C GLY A 34 9.27 -19.90 0.73
N ALA A 35 8.82 -19.68 -0.51
CA ALA A 35 9.60 -19.97 -1.71
C ALA A 35 10.85 -19.07 -1.82
N ILE A 36 10.72 -17.79 -1.50
CA ILE A 36 11.84 -16.84 -1.43
C ILE A 36 12.85 -17.27 -0.35
N ALA A 37 12.37 -17.67 0.83
CA ALA A 37 13.22 -18.17 1.89
C ALA A 37 14.03 -19.41 1.47
N ILE A 38 13.41 -20.35 0.77
CA ILE A 38 14.08 -21.51 0.18
C ILE A 38 15.12 -21.08 -0.85
N HIS A 39 14.76 -20.18 -1.76
CA HIS A 39 15.65 -19.67 -2.81
C HIS A 39 16.88 -18.94 -2.23
N LEU A 40 16.69 -18.16 -1.17
CA LEU A 40 17.77 -17.48 -0.45
C LEU A 40 18.62 -18.44 0.41
N GLY A 41 18.29 -19.71 0.45
CA GLY A 41 19.07 -20.75 1.13
C GLY A 41 18.80 -20.89 2.63
N PHE A 42 17.71 -20.32 3.13
CA PHE A 42 17.30 -20.50 4.52
C PHE A 42 16.88 -21.96 4.85
N SER A 43 16.67 -22.80 3.82
CA SER A 43 16.38 -24.23 3.97
C SER A 43 17.62 -25.13 4.01
N ARG A 44 18.84 -24.59 3.87
CA ARG A 44 20.09 -25.38 3.82
C ARG A 44 20.39 -26.17 5.10
N SER A 45 19.86 -25.73 6.24
CA SER A 45 20.03 -26.39 7.53
C SER A 45 18.77 -26.16 8.36
N ILE A 46 18.39 -27.18 9.13
CA ILE A 46 17.25 -27.08 10.05
C ILE A 46 17.41 -25.94 11.05
N LEU A 47 18.64 -25.68 11.51
CA LEU A 47 18.90 -24.58 12.44
C LEU A 47 18.73 -23.22 11.78
N ILE A 48 19.15 -23.06 10.52
CA ILE A 48 18.97 -21.82 9.76
C ILE A 48 17.47 -21.59 9.51
N PHE A 49 16.73 -22.63 9.15
CA PHE A 49 15.31 -22.57 8.93
C PHE A 49 14.54 -22.20 10.22
N ILE A 50 14.87 -22.80 11.34
CA ILE A 50 14.26 -22.45 12.63
C ILE A 50 14.55 -21.00 13.02
N ARG A 51 15.79 -20.52 12.85
CA ARG A 51 16.14 -19.11 13.10
C ARG A 51 15.32 -18.16 12.20
N PHE A 52 15.20 -18.48 10.92
CA PHE A 52 14.36 -17.71 10.00
C PHE A 52 12.91 -17.67 10.47
N LEU A 53 12.34 -18.82 10.82
CA LEU A 53 10.96 -18.91 11.30
C LEU A 53 10.73 -18.13 12.59
N LEU A 54 11.66 -18.21 13.54
CA LEU A 54 11.60 -17.44 14.80
C LEU A 54 11.63 -15.92 14.53
N LEU A 55 12.52 -15.47 13.65
CA LEU A 55 12.61 -14.06 13.27
C LEU A 55 11.35 -13.59 12.55
N TYR A 56 10.79 -14.43 11.67
CA TYR A 56 9.55 -14.15 10.95
C TYR A 56 8.36 -13.98 11.91
N VAL A 57 8.20 -14.91 12.85
CA VAL A 57 7.17 -14.86 13.89
C VAL A 57 7.40 -13.69 14.85
N ALA A 58 8.64 -13.42 15.23
CA ALA A 58 8.97 -12.28 16.07
C ALA A 58 8.64 -10.94 15.40
N MET A 59 8.91 -10.82 14.08
CA MET A 59 8.52 -9.62 13.31
C MET A 59 7.00 -9.47 13.26
N ALA A 60 6.25 -10.54 12.99
CA ALA A 60 4.80 -10.51 13.03
C ALA A 60 4.28 -10.08 14.43
N GLY A 61 4.85 -10.64 15.49
CA GLY A 61 4.53 -10.25 16.87
C GLY A 61 4.83 -8.79 17.17
N LEU A 62 5.96 -8.26 16.65
CA LEU A 62 6.33 -6.86 16.80
C LEU A 62 5.31 -5.94 16.10
N VAL A 63 4.89 -6.29 14.88
CA VAL A 63 3.88 -5.51 14.14
C VAL A 63 2.54 -5.52 14.88
N ILE A 64 2.11 -6.68 15.39
CA ILE A 64 0.87 -6.79 16.19
C ILE A 64 0.98 -5.93 17.44
N ALA A 65 2.09 -6.02 18.18
CA ALA A 65 2.31 -5.22 19.38
C ALA A 65 2.28 -3.70 19.09
N ALA A 66 2.99 -3.30 18.02
CA ALA A 66 2.99 -1.90 17.57
C ALA A 66 1.59 -1.42 17.18
N TRP A 67 0.81 -2.27 16.49
CA TRP A 67 -0.57 -1.94 16.13
C TRP A 67 -1.47 -1.77 17.35
N VAL A 68 -1.35 -2.64 18.35
CA VAL A 68 -2.11 -2.53 19.61
C VAL A 68 -1.75 -1.27 20.40
N LEU A 69 -0.46 -0.88 20.40
CA LEU A 69 0.03 0.27 21.13
C LEU A 69 -0.25 1.61 20.44
N ALA A 70 -0.18 1.65 19.11
CA ALA A 70 -0.27 2.88 18.33
C ALA A 70 -0.93 2.64 16.94
N PRO A 71 -2.23 2.27 16.90
CA PRO A 71 -2.90 1.84 15.68
C PRO A 71 -2.86 2.89 14.57
N ALA A 72 -3.08 4.17 14.88
CA ALA A 72 -3.05 5.25 13.91
C ALA A 72 -1.66 5.45 13.28
N LEU A 73 -0.59 5.35 14.08
CA LEU A 73 0.79 5.44 13.57
C LEU A 73 1.15 4.21 12.72
N CYS A 74 0.72 3.02 13.14
CA CYS A 74 0.93 1.80 12.35
C CYS A 74 0.20 1.86 11.01
N LEU A 75 -1.05 2.35 11.00
CA LEU A 75 -1.80 2.55 9.76
C LEU A 75 -1.11 3.56 8.85
N LEU A 76 -0.66 4.70 9.36
CA LEU A 76 0.12 5.67 8.59
C LEU A 76 1.41 5.06 8.03
N GLY A 77 2.16 4.32 8.85
CA GLY A 77 3.35 3.62 8.41
C GLY A 77 3.06 2.63 7.28
N PHE A 78 1.97 1.87 7.41
CA PHE A 78 1.50 0.95 6.38
C PHE A 78 1.15 1.69 5.08
N LEU A 79 0.43 2.82 5.15
CA LEU A 79 0.06 3.62 3.98
C LEU A 79 1.31 4.19 3.28
N VAL A 80 2.31 4.67 4.04
CA VAL A 80 3.58 5.17 3.48
C VAL A 80 4.36 4.05 2.80
N ILE A 81 4.48 2.89 3.45
CA ILE A 81 5.17 1.72 2.87
C ILE A 81 4.45 1.27 1.59
N SER A 82 3.11 1.20 1.61
CA SER A 82 2.30 0.85 0.44
C SER A 82 2.50 1.84 -0.71
N MET A 83 2.51 3.14 -0.40
CA MET A 83 2.77 4.19 -1.39
C MET A 83 4.14 4.01 -2.05
N ILE A 84 5.19 3.77 -1.26
CA ILE A 84 6.55 3.54 -1.79
C ILE A 84 6.59 2.25 -2.61
N HIS A 85 5.95 1.18 -2.13
CA HIS A 85 5.93 -0.12 -2.79
C HIS A 85 5.26 -0.04 -4.17
N PHE A 86 4.06 0.51 -4.26
CA PHE A 86 3.35 0.68 -5.53
C PHE A 86 4.09 1.62 -6.46
N GLY A 87 4.55 2.77 -5.96
CA GLY A 87 5.28 3.72 -6.77
C GLY A 87 6.62 3.20 -7.27
N ALA A 88 7.34 2.38 -6.49
CA ALA A 88 8.60 1.78 -6.91
C ALA A 88 8.43 0.76 -8.05
N GLY A 89 7.27 0.06 -8.10
CA GLY A 89 6.91 -0.84 -9.18
C GLY A 89 6.64 -0.11 -10.50
N ASP A 90 6.12 1.11 -10.43
CA ASP A 90 5.69 1.89 -11.59
C ASP A 90 6.73 2.92 -12.08
N ALA A 91 7.67 3.33 -11.22
CA ALA A 91 8.71 4.30 -11.58
C ALA A 91 9.70 3.72 -12.60
N ARG A 92 9.68 4.23 -13.83
CA ARG A 92 10.45 3.68 -14.97
C ARG A 92 11.46 4.64 -15.59
N HIS A 93 11.29 5.94 -15.43
CA HIS A 93 11.96 6.93 -16.27
C HIS A 93 13.00 7.79 -15.54
N GLY A 94 12.87 7.97 -14.24
CA GLY A 94 13.75 8.82 -13.46
C GLY A 94 14.99 8.12 -12.93
N THR A 95 16.03 8.91 -12.66
CA THR A 95 17.20 8.49 -11.89
C THR A 95 17.42 9.45 -10.72
N GLY A 96 18.06 8.96 -9.66
CA GLY A 96 18.31 9.79 -8.48
C GLY A 96 17.03 10.34 -7.85
N TRP A 97 17.02 11.63 -7.54
CA TRP A 97 15.89 12.30 -6.88
C TRP A 97 14.61 12.35 -7.74
N VAL A 98 14.76 12.38 -9.10
CA VAL A 98 13.63 12.35 -10.03
C VAL A 98 12.87 11.02 -9.92
N ARG A 99 13.61 9.90 -9.80
CA ARG A 99 12.98 8.61 -9.52
C ARG A 99 12.21 8.61 -8.20
N GLY A 100 12.75 9.26 -7.17
CA GLY A 100 12.03 9.44 -5.91
C GLY A 100 10.71 10.19 -6.09
N ALA A 101 10.70 11.26 -6.89
CA ALA A 101 9.49 11.99 -7.22
C ALA A 101 8.49 11.14 -8.02
N GLU A 102 8.96 10.32 -8.99
CA GLU A 102 8.08 9.37 -9.70
C GLU A 102 7.45 8.35 -8.74
N VAL A 103 8.23 7.75 -7.84
CA VAL A 103 7.73 6.82 -6.82
C VAL A 103 6.64 7.47 -5.97
N LEU A 104 6.90 8.67 -5.47
CA LEU A 104 5.93 9.39 -4.63
C LEU A 104 4.69 9.83 -5.42
N ALA A 105 4.85 10.22 -6.68
CA ALA A 105 3.73 10.61 -7.52
C ALA A 105 2.80 9.43 -7.83
N HIS A 106 3.35 8.32 -8.34
CA HIS A 106 2.55 7.16 -8.74
C HIS A 106 1.92 6.46 -7.53
N GLY A 107 2.72 6.06 -6.54
CA GLY A 107 2.20 5.40 -5.35
C GLY A 107 1.31 6.31 -4.50
N GLY A 108 1.59 7.62 -4.51
CA GLY A 108 0.79 8.60 -3.80
C GLY A 108 -0.59 8.81 -4.41
N LEU A 109 -0.72 8.78 -5.74
CA LEU A 109 -2.03 8.81 -6.40
C LEU A 109 -2.87 7.60 -6.01
N VAL A 110 -2.27 6.40 -5.98
CA VAL A 110 -2.98 5.18 -5.59
C VAL A 110 -3.41 5.23 -4.12
N VAL A 111 -2.54 5.62 -3.21
CA VAL A 111 -2.84 5.56 -1.77
C VAL A 111 -3.54 6.84 -1.29
N ALA A 112 -2.87 7.99 -1.40
CA ALA A 112 -3.42 9.24 -0.89
C ALA A 112 -4.53 9.80 -1.79
N GLY A 113 -4.37 9.69 -3.12
CA GLY A 113 -5.36 10.18 -4.07
C GLY A 113 -6.71 9.47 -3.93
N ILE A 114 -6.72 8.13 -3.97
CA ILE A 114 -7.94 7.34 -3.79
C ILE A 114 -8.56 7.59 -2.41
N SER A 115 -7.74 7.61 -1.34
CA SER A 115 -8.25 7.89 0.01
C SER A 115 -8.92 9.25 0.12
N GLN A 116 -8.40 10.29 -0.53
CA GLN A 116 -9.01 11.62 -0.53
C GLN A 116 -10.28 11.70 -1.36
N MET A 117 -10.33 10.99 -2.50
CA MET A 117 -11.51 10.97 -3.37
C MET A 117 -12.68 10.22 -2.76
N HIS A 118 -12.42 9.19 -1.96
CA HIS A 118 -13.40 8.34 -1.29
C HIS A 118 -13.36 8.52 0.24
N ARG A 119 -13.12 9.74 0.69
CA ARG A 119 -12.90 10.05 2.09
C ARG A 119 -13.98 9.52 3.05
N PRO A 120 -15.28 9.65 2.77
CA PRO A 120 -16.31 9.15 3.68
C PRO A 120 -16.25 7.63 3.89
N GLU A 121 -16.06 6.87 2.82
CA GLU A 121 -16.00 5.41 2.83
C GLU A 121 -14.70 4.92 3.50
N VAL A 122 -13.59 5.59 3.17
CA VAL A 122 -12.26 5.27 3.71
C VAL A 122 -12.17 5.62 5.20
N ASP A 123 -12.83 6.70 5.64
CA ASP A 123 -12.87 7.09 7.06
C ASP A 123 -13.50 6.01 7.93
N VAL A 124 -14.57 5.37 7.45
CA VAL A 124 -15.19 4.23 8.16
C VAL A 124 -14.20 3.07 8.34
N ILE A 125 -13.43 2.76 7.29
CA ILE A 125 -12.40 1.70 7.35
C ILE A 125 -11.29 2.09 8.32
N PHE A 126 -10.82 3.33 8.25
CA PHE A 126 -9.77 3.82 9.14
C PHE A 126 -10.23 3.86 10.60
N ALA A 127 -11.47 4.29 10.86
CA ALA A 127 -12.06 4.27 12.20
C ALA A 127 -12.10 2.85 12.77
N TYR A 128 -12.48 1.87 11.96
CA TYR A 128 -12.45 0.47 12.37
C TYR A 128 -11.03 -0.02 12.71
N LEU A 129 -10.04 0.37 11.91
CA LEU A 129 -8.64 -0.04 12.08
C LEU A 129 -7.94 0.66 13.24
N THR A 130 -8.36 1.89 13.58
CA THR A 130 -7.73 2.71 14.64
C THR A 130 -8.46 2.69 15.97
N GLY A 131 -9.62 2.03 16.02
CA GLY A 131 -10.47 2.02 17.22
C GLY A 131 -11.31 3.29 17.38
N GLY A 132 -11.55 4.04 16.29
CA GLY A 132 -12.50 5.16 16.21
C GLY A 132 -11.88 6.53 15.91
N ASP A 133 -10.67 6.84 16.41
CA ASP A 133 -10.02 8.13 16.12
C ASP A 133 -9.16 8.07 14.86
N THR A 134 -9.61 8.75 13.82
CA THR A 134 -8.93 8.84 12.52
C THR A 134 -8.17 10.15 12.32
N THR A 135 -8.20 11.05 13.29
CA THR A 135 -7.66 12.42 13.18
C THR A 135 -6.19 12.43 12.74
N LEU A 136 -5.36 11.64 13.42
CA LEU A 136 -3.93 11.56 13.12
C LEU A 136 -3.68 10.99 11.73
N VAL A 137 -4.46 9.98 11.31
CA VAL A 137 -4.33 9.36 9.98
C VAL A 137 -4.63 10.36 8.87
N TRP A 138 -5.73 11.14 9.02
CA TRP A 138 -6.08 12.17 8.04
C TRP A 138 -5.11 13.33 8.02
N GLN A 139 -4.57 13.74 9.16
CA GLN A 139 -3.50 14.74 9.20
C GLN A 139 -2.26 14.27 8.42
N GLY A 140 -1.83 13.04 8.64
CA GLY A 140 -0.73 12.43 7.90
C GLY A 140 -1.02 12.32 6.40
N LEU A 141 -2.20 11.83 6.02
CA LEU A 141 -2.62 11.75 4.62
C LEU A 141 -2.69 13.13 3.94
N ASN A 142 -3.16 14.17 4.62
CA ASN A 142 -3.17 15.53 4.08
C ASN A 142 -1.75 16.01 3.79
N MET A 143 -0.79 15.76 4.69
CA MET A 143 0.63 16.07 4.45
C MET A 143 1.19 15.28 3.26
N LEU A 144 0.89 13.97 3.19
CA LEU A 144 1.29 13.13 2.06
C LEU A 144 0.69 13.63 0.75
N THR A 145 -0.56 14.07 0.74
CA THR A 145 -1.22 14.62 -0.46
C THR A 145 -0.49 15.86 -0.99
N VAL A 146 0.01 16.72 -0.11
CA VAL A 146 0.84 17.88 -0.53
C VAL A 146 2.15 17.41 -1.16
N ILE A 147 2.83 16.44 -0.54
CA ILE A 147 4.08 15.86 -1.07
C ILE A 147 3.83 15.22 -2.45
N VAL A 148 2.75 14.49 -2.60
CA VAL A 148 2.33 13.87 -3.87
C VAL A 148 2.07 14.95 -4.92
N GLY A 149 1.35 16.02 -4.58
CA GLY A 149 1.10 17.15 -5.48
C GLY A 149 2.39 17.80 -5.99
N VAL A 150 3.34 18.05 -5.10
CA VAL A 150 4.68 18.57 -5.48
C VAL A 150 5.41 17.59 -6.40
N SER A 151 5.38 16.30 -6.06
CA SER A 151 6.01 15.24 -6.86
C SER A 151 5.41 15.15 -8.26
N LEU A 152 4.08 15.27 -8.39
CA LEU A 152 3.39 15.34 -9.68
C LEU A 152 3.80 16.55 -10.52
N VAL A 153 3.93 17.73 -9.90
CA VAL A 153 4.41 18.94 -10.60
C VAL A 153 5.84 18.74 -11.12
N ILE A 154 6.71 18.10 -10.33
CA ILE A 154 8.07 17.75 -10.76
C ILE A 154 8.02 16.80 -11.96
N CYS A 155 7.25 15.73 -11.89
CA CYS A 155 7.11 14.75 -12.99
C CYS A 155 6.57 15.40 -14.26
N LEU A 156 5.54 16.25 -14.15
CA LEU A 156 4.98 16.99 -15.28
C LEU A 156 6.00 17.96 -15.88
N GLY A 157 6.73 18.70 -15.03
CA GLY A 157 7.80 19.60 -15.48
C GLY A 157 8.89 18.85 -16.26
N GLN A 158 9.30 17.69 -15.79
CA GLN A 158 10.26 16.82 -16.47
C GLN A 158 9.70 16.30 -17.80
N ALA A 159 8.45 15.85 -17.83
CA ALA A 159 7.78 15.37 -19.05
C ALA A 159 7.70 16.48 -20.12
N LEU A 160 7.38 17.69 -19.70
CA LEU A 160 7.34 18.87 -20.56
C LEU A 160 8.74 19.21 -21.10
N TRP A 161 9.75 19.23 -20.25
CA TRP A 161 11.13 19.56 -20.61
C TRP A 161 11.73 18.60 -21.63
N TYR A 162 11.50 17.27 -21.44
CA TYR A 162 12.03 16.24 -22.32
C TYR A 162 11.11 15.88 -23.50
N ARG A 163 10.00 16.63 -23.72
CA ARG A 163 8.99 16.34 -24.78
C ARG A 163 8.44 14.92 -24.76
N ARG A 164 8.41 14.28 -23.59
CA ARG A 164 7.91 12.90 -23.41
C ARG A 164 6.40 12.82 -23.09
N TRP A 165 5.61 13.73 -23.60
CA TRP A 165 4.19 13.90 -23.28
C TRP A 165 3.33 12.65 -23.44
N ARG A 166 3.62 11.83 -24.46
CA ARG A 166 2.76 10.69 -24.79
C ARG A 166 2.84 9.58 -23.75
N GLY A 167 3.99 9.30 -23.20
CA GLY A 167 4.18 8.29 -22.16
C GLY A 167 3.50 8.71 -20.85
N THR A 168 3.80 9.91 -20.38
CA THR A 168 3.30 10.43 -19.10
C THR A 168 1.80 10.66 -19.10
N ALA A 169 1.22 11.12 -20.23
CA ALA A 169 -0.24 11.27 -20.36
C ALA A 169 -0.98 9.93 -20.33
N LEU A 170 -0.43 8.90 -20.98
CA LEU A 170 -1.02 7.55 -20.95
C LEU A 170 -0.93 6.92 -19.56
N GLU A 171 0.17 7.11 -18.83
CA GLU A 171 0.34 6.63 -17.47
C GLU A 171 -0.62 7.33 -16.50
N LEU A 172 -0.76 8.67 -16.59
CA LEU A 172 -1.72 9.42 -15.77
C LEU A 172 -3.18 9.03 -16.09
N LEU A 173 -3.51 8.81 -17.37
CA LEU A 173 -4.85 8.36 -17.77
C LEU A 173 -5.14 6.94 -17.29
N SER A 174 -4.16 6.04 -17.24
CA SER A 174 -4.35 4.70 -16.70
C SER A 174 -4.62 4.71 -15.20
N LEU A 175 -4.03 5.65 -14.45
CA LEU A 175 -4.26 5.84 -13.02
C LEU A 175 -5.65 6.45 -12.71
N ILE A 176 -6.19 7.28 -13.61
CA ILE A 176 -7.54 7.86 -13.46
C ILE A 176 -8.64 6.84 -13.79
N HIS A 177 -8.31 5.78 -14.54
CA HIS A 177 -9.26 4.73 -14.94
C HIS A 177 -9.37 3.56 -13.93
N ILE A 178 -8.60 3.58 -12.84
CA ILE A 178 -8.69 2.64 -11.72
C ILE A 178 -9.63 3.22 -10.66
#